data_cc77dd89e8af0aff91157506bbf0dfd0
#
_entry.id   cc77dd89e8af0aff91157506bbf0dfd0
#
_cell.length_a   1.000
_cell.length_b   1.000
_cell.length_c   1.000
_cell.angle_alpha   90.00
_cell.angle_beta   90.00
_cell.angle_gamma   90.00
#
_symmetry.space_group_name_H-M   'P 1'
#
loop_
_entity.id
_entity.type
_entity.pdbx_description
1 polymer ?
#
loop_
_entity_poly.entity_id
_entity_poly.type
_entity_poly.pdbx_seq_one_letter_code
_entity_poly.pdbx_strand_id
1 'polypeptide(L)'
;HLGAPIIRTLPEDLKASCASEITKYFGEDANIPSYEDLFNCLQADRFLREQKHVCACDINNKIVEMQKWLFDKCDTNKTELNDNYKCDENLQANRYYHHEKFIKKLLQRPNNLRRANLFTTNYDMAFDYALDNLGVHYINGFMGVHNRCFRPEVYDYDIYYPGQSVSGKVHRAEKVLRYYKMHGSLSWVSSKPTQSNVYGINEVTMNGTFEPSIDKQIIIYPCVSKKTFTLDLPYSELFRQFSQAIIQPQSVLFCLGYSFYDEHINDIIYLSLIHISEPTRP
;
A
#
# COMPACT_ATOMS: atom_id res chain seq x y z
N HIS A 1 -10.98 -8.15 0.62
CA HIS A 1 -9.56 -8.51 0.55
C HIS A 1 -9.19 -8.96 -0.86
N LEU A 2 -8.75 -8.05 -1.70
CA LEU A 2 -8.37 -8.38 -3.08
C LEU A 2 -6.93 -8.94 -3.19
N GLY A 3 -6.06 -8.70 -2.22
CA GLY A 3 -4.63 -9.02 -2.35
C GLY A 3 -4.17 -10.34 -1.69
N ALA A 4 -4.69 -10.72 -0.55
CA ALA A 4 -4.11 -11.82 0.25
C ALA A 4 -4.20 -13.23 -0.37
N PRO A 5 -5.27 -13.63 -1.08
CA PRO A 5 -5.33 -14.96 -1.70
C PRO A 5 -4.39 -15.12 -2.90
N ILE A 6 -4.07 -14.01 -3.55
CA ILE A 6 -3.32 -13.97 -4.81
C ILE A 6 -1.86 -14.39 -4.60
N ILE A 7 -1.31 -14.07 -3.43
CA ILE A 7 0.11 -14.29 -3.12
C ILE A 7 0.39 -15.73 -2.66
N ARG A 8 -0.61 -16.42 -2.09
CA ARG A 8 -0.44 -17.77 -1.52
C ARG A 8 -0.51 -18.89 -2.52
N THR A 9 -1.10 -18.66 -3.69
CA THR A 9 -1.24 -19.66 -4.75
C THR A 9 -0.64 -19.12 -6.03
N LEU A 10 0.19 -19.91 -6.70
CA LEU A 10 0.71 -19.56 -8.01
C LEU A 10 -0.38 -19.85 -9.05
N PRO A 11 -0.83 -18.86 -9.84
CA PRO A 11 -1.85 -19.07 -10.86
C PRO A 11 -1.35 -19.93 -12.03
N GLU A 12 -2.27 -20.60 -12.73
CA GLU A 12 -1.94 -21.57 -13.77
C GLU A 12 -1.16 -20.98 -14.95
N ASP A 13 -1.49 -19.73 -15.34
CA ASP A 13 -0.78 -19.01 -16.37
C ASP A 13 0.70 -18.75 -16.01
N LEU A 14 0.97 -18.33 -14.77
CA LEU A 14 2.34 -18.16 -14.28
C LEU A 14 3.05 -19.52 -14.04
N LYS A 15 2.32 -20.57 -13.63
CA LYS A 15 2.89 -21.91 -13.51
C LYS A 15 3.41 -22.40 -14.85
N ALA A 16 2.62 -22.23 -15.92
CA ALA A 16 3.02 -22.64 -17.26
C ALA A 16 4.22 -21.85 -17.77
N SER A 17 4.21 -20.53 -17.55
CA SER A 17 5.26 -19.62 -17.98
C SER A 17 6.59 -19.84 -17.23
N CYS A 18 6.55 -20.18 -15.94
CA CYS A 18 7.71 -20.35 -15.07
C CYS A 18 8.00 -21.83 -14.74
N ALA A 19 7.51 -22.78 -15.54
CA ALA A 19 7.66 -24.21 -15.25
C ALA A 19 9.12 -24.65 -15.11
N SER A 20 10.03 -24.13 -15.93
CA SER A 20 11.47 -24.42 -15.86
C SER A 20 12.11 -23.91 -14.57
N GLU A 21 11.73 -22.72 -14.13
CA GLU A 21 12.21 -22.11 -12.90
C GLU A 21 11.66 -22.83 -11.67
N ILE A 22 10.38 -23.23 -11.71
CA ILE A 22 9.76 -24.02 -10.64
C ILE A 22 10.51 -25.35 -10.47
N THR A 23 10.71 -26.10 -11.55
CA THR A 23 11.48 -27.37 -11.49
C THR A 23 12.91 -27.14 -11.01
N LYS A 24 13.57 -26.08 -11.47
CA LYS A 24 14.95 -25.73 -11.09
C LYS A 24 15.10 -25.44 -9.60
N TYR A 25 14.17 -24.66 -9.01
CA TYR A 25 14.32 -24.19 -7.63
C TYR A 25 13.66 -25.10 -6.59
N PHE A 26 12.62 -25.82 -6.96
CA PHE A 26 11.81 -26.61 -6.03
C PHE A 26 11.84 -28.11 -6.32
N GLY A 27 12.32 -28.53 -7.49
CA GLY A 27 12.36 -29.94 -7.92
C GLY A 27 11.09 -30.41 -8.63
N GLU A 28 11.13 -31.58 -9.23
CA GLU A 28 10.01 -32.14 -10.03
C GLU A 28 8.81 -32.58 -9.17
N ASP A 29 9.06 -33.05 -7.96
CA ASP A 29 8.06 -33.59 -7.03
C ASP A 29 7.62 -32.58 -5.95
N ALA A 30 8.04 -31.31 -6.06
CA ALA A 30 7.74 -30.32 -5.06
C ALA A 30 6.26 -29.87 -5.11
N ASN A 31 5.70 -29.58 -3.95
CA ASN A 31 4.44 -28.82 -3.89
C ASN A 31 4.59 -27.52 -4.67
N ILE A 32 3.54 -27.15 -5.40
CA ILE A 32 3.53 -25.90 -6.18
C ILE A 32 3.85 -24.73 -5.23
N PRO A 33 4.93 -23.96 -5.50
CA PRO A 33 5.32 -22.86 -4.65
C PRO A 33 4.25 -21.74 -4.66
N SER A 34 4.26 -20.93 -3.63
CA SER A 34 3.48 -19.68 -3.66
C SER A 34 4.09 -18.69 -4.66
N TYR A 35 3.32 -17.64 -5.02
CA TYR A 35 3.85 -16.52 -5.79
C TYR A 35 5.09 -15.90 -5.12
N GLU A 36 5.01 -15.72 -3.79
CA GLU A 36 6.09 -15.14 -2.99
C GLU A 36 7.36 -15.99 -3.02
N ASP A 37 7.23 -17.31 -2.87
CA ASP A 37 8.38 -18.24 -2.89
C ASP A 37 9.10 -18.19 -4.24
N LEU A 38 8.35 -18.29 -5.34
CA LEU A 38 8.93 -18.24 -6.68
C LEU A 38 9.58 -16.88 -6.96
N PHE A 39 8.93 -15.78 -6.60
CA PHE A 39 9.46 -14.44 -6.78
C PHE A 39 10.77 -14.23 -6.01
N ASN A 40 10.86 -14.75 -4.78
CA ASN A 40 12.07 -14.71 -3.98
C ASN A 40 13.24 -15.50 -4.62
N CYS A 41 12.96 -16.70 -5.14
CA CYS A 41 13.98 -17.49 -5.82
C CYS A 41 14.52 -16.79 -7.08
N LEU A 42 13.63 -16.16 -7.87
CA LEU A 42 14.02 -15.39 -9.05
C LEU A 42 14.88 -14.17 -8.67
N GLN A 43 14.51 -13.45 -7.63
CA GLN A 43 15.28 -12.30 -7.13
C GLN A 43 16.69 -12.74 -6.64
N ALA A 44 16.76 -13.84 -5.91
CA ALA A 44 18.03 -14.40 -5.43
C ALA A 44 18.92 -14.87 -6.60
N ASP A 45 18.37 -15.56 -7.60
CA ASP A 45 19.11 -15.99 -8.78
C ASP A 45 19.62 -14.78 -9.59
N ARG A 46 18.78 -13.75 -9.78
CA ARG A 46 19.20 -12.49 -10.40
C ARG A 46 20.40 -11.91 -9.69
N PHE A 47 20.31 -11.73 -8.36
CA PHE A 47 21.38 -11.17 -7.55
C PHE A 47 22.69 -11.98 -7.68
N LEU A 48 22.62 -13.30 -7.59
CA LEU A 48 23.77 -14.18 -7.71
C LEU A 48 24.42 -14.10 -9.09
N ARG A 49 23.64 -13.98 -10.16
CA ARG A 49 24.16 -13.82 -11.53
C ARG A 49 24.84 -12.46 -11.72
N GLU A 50 24.25 -11.40 -11.20
CA GLU A 50 24.82 -10.05 -11.21
C GLU A 50 26.19 -10.03 -10.51
N GLN A 51 26.30 -10.66 -9.33
CA GLN A 51 27.58 -10.78 -8.60
C GLN A 51 28.65 -11.57 -9.38
N LYS A 52 28.24 -12.55 -10.16
CA LYS A 52 29.12 -13.37 -11.00
C LYS A 52 29.34 -12.78 -12.40
N HIS A 53 28.82 -11.59 -12.68
CA HIS A 53 28.86 -10.94 -14.01
C HIS A 53 28.28 -11.83 -15.14
N VAL A 54 27.28 -12.65 -14.82
CA VAL A 54 26.55 -13.50 -15.78
C VAL A 54 25.26 -12.80 -16.19
N CYS A 55 24.87 -12.91 -17.46
CA CYS A 55 23.63 -12.33 -17.95
C CYS A 55 22.41 -12.90 -17.20
N ALA A 56 21.55 -12.01 -16.72
CA ALA A 56 20.30 -12.32 -16.02
C ALA A 56 19.06 -11.92 -16.85
N CYS A 57 19.19 -11.75 -18.16
CA CYS A 57 18.12 -11.22 -19.01
C CYS A 57 16.86 -12.09 -18.99
N ASP A 58 17.00 -13.42 -18.98
CA ASP A 58 15.92 -14.39 -18.88
C ASP A 58 15.17 -14.26 -17.55
N ILE A 59 15.90 -14.20 -16.44
CA ILE A 59 15.34 -14.04 -15.11
C ILE A 59 14.64 -12.68 -14.95
N ASN A 60 15.23 -11.61 -15.46
CA ASN A 60 14.62 -10.28 -15.43
C ASN A 60 13.27 -10.27 -16.17
N ASN A 61 13.18 -10.92 -17.33
CA ASN A 61 11.92 -11.03 -18.06
C ASN A 61 10.84 -11.77 -17.23
N LYS A 62 11.22 -12.82 -16.50
CA LYS A 62 10.29 -13.55 -15.61
C LYS A 62 9.85 -12.69 -14.42
N ILE A 63 10.77 -11.97 -13.81
CA ILE A 63 10.45 -11.02 -12.72
C ILE A 63 9.45 -9.97 -13.23
N VAL A 64 9.70 -9.37 -14.38
CA VAL A 64 8.79 -8.37 -14.99
C VAL A 64 7.43 -8.97 -15.31
N GLU A 65 7.37 -10.20 -15.83
CA GLU A 65 6.12 -10.91 -16.08
C GLU A 65 5.30 -11.13 -14.80
N MET A 66 5.94 -11.59 -13.73
CA MET A 66 5.29 -11.76 -12.43
C MET A 66 4.81 -10.43 -11.84
N GLN A 67 5.63 -9.37 -11.93
CA GLN A 67 5.27 -8.03 -11.48
C GLN A 67 4.05 -7.49 -12.24
N LYS A 68 4.03 -7.65 -13.56
CA LYS A 68 2.92 -7.23 -14.41
C LYS A 68 1.64 -7.98 -14.05
N TRP A 69 1.74 -9.29 -13.89
CA TRP A 69 0.61 -10.11 -13.46
C TRP A 69 0.02 -9.62 -12.13
N LEU A 70 0.88 -9.38 -11.13
CA LEU A 70 0.46 -8.88 -9.82
C LEU A 70 -0.23 -7.52 -9.94
N PHE A 71 0.35 -6.61 -10.73
CA PHE A 71 -0.22 -5.30 -11.00
C PHE A 71 -1.62 -5.41 -11.59
N ASP A 72 -1.79 -6.20 -12.64
CA ASP A 72 -3.08 -6.37 -13.34
C ASP A 72 -4.15 -6.98 -12.41
N LYS A 73 -3.76 -7.91 -11.52
CA LYS A 73 -4.68 -8.49 -10.53
C LYS A 73 -5.05 -7.55 -9.40
N CYS A 74 -4.18 -6.61 -9.06
CA CYS A 74 -4.44 -5.61 -8.02
C CYS A 74 -5.13 -4.34 -8.56
N ASP A 75 -5.19 -4.16 -9.89
CA ASP A 75 -5.96 -3.08 -10.49
C ASP A 75 -7.46 -3.38 -10.37
N THR A 76 -8.09 -2.75 -9.37
CA THR A 76 -9.50 -2.97 -9.07
C THR A 76 -10.45 -2.54 -10.19
N ASN A 77 -10.00 -1.71 -11.13
CA ASN A 77 -10.82 -1.31 -12.29
C ASN A 77 -10.87 -2.41 -13.34
N LYS A 78 -9.81 -3.20 -13.48
CA LYS A 78 -9.70 -4.29 -14.46
C LYS A 78 -10.19 -5.63 -13.90
N THR A 79 -10.13 -5.82 -12.58
CA THR A 79 -10.47 -7.08 -11.93
C THR A 79 -11.97 -7.28 -11.90
N GLU A 80 -12.47 -8.41 -12.41
CA GLU A 80 -13.88 -8.78 -12.27
C GLU A 80 -14.23 -9.10 -10.81
N LEU A 81 -15.49 -8.83 -10.43
CA LEU A 81 -16.01 -9.25 -9.13
C LEU A 81 -16.07 -10.78 -9.10
N ASN A 82 -15.60 -11.38 -8.00
CA ASN A 82 -15.72 -12.81 -7.77
C ASN A 82 -17.20 -13.23 -7.76
N ASP A 83 -17.52 -14.43 -8.22
CA ASP A 83 -18.88 -14.95 -8.33
C ASP A 83 -19.66 -14.88 -7.02
N ASN A 84 -18.99 -15.03 -5.88
CA ASN A 84 -19.60 -14.86 -4.55
C ASN A 84 -20.15 -13.44 -4.28
N TYR A 85 -19.66 -12.44 -5.00
CA TYR A 85 -20.08 -11.04 -4.87
C TYR A 85 -20.97 -10.57 -6.02
N LYS A 86 -21.11 -11.37 -7.10
CA LYS A 86 -22.00 -11.04 -8.22
C LYS A 86 -23.48 -11.03 -7.83
N CYS A 87 -23.84 -11.71 -6.73
CA CYS A 87 -25.20 -11.74 -6.20
C CYS A 87 -25.51 -10.60 -5.21
N ASP A 88 -24.52 -9.78 -4.84
CA ASP A 88 -24.74 -8.63 -3.94
C ASP A 88 -25.10 -7.39 -4.77
N GLU A 89 -26.36 -6.99 -4.75
CA GLU A 89 -26.88 -5.83 -5.47
C GLU A 89 -26.12 -4.53 -5.13
N ASN A 90 -25.69 -4.37 -3.89
CA ASN A 90 -24.93 -3.19 -3.49
C ASN A 90 -23.55 -3.14 -4.15
N LEU A 91 -22.87 -4.28 -4.28
CA LEU A 91 -21.58 -4.36 -4.97
C LEU A 91 -21.69 -4.26 -6.46
N GLN A 92 -22.80 -4.74 -7.06
CA GLN A 92 -23.09 -4.51 -8.47
C GLN A 92 -23.31 -3.03 -8.78
N ALA A 93 -24.01 -2.31 -7.90
CA ALA A 93 -24.25 -0.89 -8.03
C ALA A 93 -22.99 -0.05 -7.74
N ASN A 94 -22.16 -0.47 -6.80
CA ASN A 94 -20.93 0.21 -6.41
C ASN A 94 -19.88 -0.78 -5.88
N ARG A 95 -18.85 -1.03 -6.68
CA ARG A 95 -17.73 -1.92 -6.36
C ARG A 95 -17.06 -1.60 -5.02
N TYR A 96 -17.06 -0.34 -4.62
CA TYR A 96 -16.40 0.14 -3.39
C TYR A 96 -17.36 0.32 -2.21
N TYR A 97 -18.59 -0.18 -2.29
CA TYR A 97 -19.64 -0.02 -1.29
C TYR A 97 -19.16 -0.30 0.15
N HIS A 98 -18.46 -1.41 0.37
CA HIS A 98 -17.96 -1.76 1.71
C HIS A 98 -16.86 -0.82 2.21
N HIS A 99 -15.96 -0.37 1.32
CA HIS A 99 -14.92 0.61 1.64
C HIS A 99 -15.55 1.96 1.99
N GLU A 100 -16.52 2.41 1.21
CA GLU A 100 -17.26 3.64 1.50
C GLU A 100 -18.02 3.56 2.83
N LYS A 101 -18.69 2.43 3.10
CA LYS A 101 -19.40 2.21 4.36
C LYS A 101 -18.45 2.25 5.56
N PHE A 102 -17.26 1.67 5.42
CA PHE A 102 -16.21 1.72 6.43
C PHE A 102 -15.74 3.15 6.67
N ILE A 103 -15.41 3.90 5.60
CA ILE A 103 -14.96 5.29 5.67
C ILE A 103 -16.04 6.16 6.33
N LYS A 104 -17.31 6.03 5.91
CA LYS A 104 -18.43 6.77 6.52
C LYS A 104 -18.51 6.56 8.03
N LYS A 105 -18.32 5.32 8.51
CA LYS A 105 -18.30 5.01 9.94
C LYS A 105 -17.08 5.61 10.65
N LEU A 106 -15.91 5.52 10.04
CA LEU A 106 -14.67 6.08 10.59
C LEU A 106 -14.77 7.60 10.76
N LEU A 107 -15.46 8.30 9.85
CA LEU A 107 -15.65 9.74 9.85
C LEU A 107 -16.79 10.24 10.75
N GLN A 108 -17.53 9.35 11.42
CA GLN A 108 -18.51 9.75 12.44
C GLN A 108 -17.88 10.22 13.76
N ARG A 109 -16.55 10.23 13.85
CA ARG A 109 -15.83 10.71 15.04
C ARG A 109 -16.08 12.18 15.29
N PRO A 110 -16.22 12.61 16.56
CA PRO A 110 -16.32 14.03 16.92
C PRO A 110 -15.12 14.83 16.42
N ASN A 111 -15.38 16.06 15.97
CA ASN A 111 -14.37 16.94 15.36
C ASN A 111 -13.28 17.44 16.34
N ASN A 112 -13.55 17.38 17.65
CA ASN A 112 -12.60 17.73 18.69
C ASN A 112 -11.52 16.64 18.92
N LEU A 113 -11.72 15.44 18.38
CA LEU A 113 -10.72 14.38 18.44
C LEU A 113 -9.64 14.56 17.35
N ARG A 114 -8.51 13.88 17.52
CA ARG A 114 -7.49 13.80 16.49
C ARG A 114 -8.06 13.18 15.22
N ARG A 115 -7.50 13.53 14.06
CA ARG A 115 -7.87 12.90 12.79
C ARG A 115 -7.69 11.39 12.85
N ALA A 116 -8.62 10.67 12.25
CA ALA A 116 -8.46 9.25 12.07
C ALA A 116 -7.28 8.98 11.11
N ASN A 117 -6.46 8.01 11.45
CA ASN A 117 -5.42 7.49 10.59
C ASN A 117 -5.88 6.16 10.00
N LEU A 118 -5.81 6.03 8.68
CA LEU A 118 -6.09 4.80 7.95
C LEU A 118 -4.77 4.30 7.35
N PHE A 119 -4.23 3.24 7.93
CA PHE A 119 -3.06 2.56 7.40
C PHE A 119 -3.50 1.31 6.64
N THR A 120 -2.96 1.11 5.45
CA THR A 120 -3.20 -0.10 4.66
C THR A 120 -1.89 -0.68 4.15
N THR A 121 -1.79 -2.00 4.16
CA THR A 121 -0.71 -2.74 3.50
C THR A 121 -1.06 -3.10 2.06
N ASN A 122 -2.30 -2.83 1.64
CA ASN A 122 -2.73 -3.06 0.27
C ASN A 122 -2.26 -1.91 -0.63
N TYR A 123 -1.72 -2.25 -1.78
CA TYR A 123 -1.31 -1.28 -2.80
C TYR A 123 -2.35 -1.02 -3.88
N ASP A 124 -3.52 -1.72 -3.81
CA ASP A 124 -4.68 -1.45 -4.67
C ASP A 124 -5.26 -0.04 -4.43
N MET A 125 -6.15 0.39 -5.34
CA MET A 125 -6.77 1.72 -5.31
C MET A 125 -8.18 1.74 -4.70
N ALA A 126 -8.60 0.66 -4.01
CA ALA A 126 -9.99 0.54 -3.55
C ALA A 126 -10.40 1.63 -2.53
N PHE A 127 -9.52 1.95 -1.58
CA PHE A 127 -9.76 3.06 -0.65
C PHE A 127 -9.66 4.42 -1.32
N ASP A 128 -8.74 4.59 -2.27
CA ASP A 128 -8.58 5.85 -3.02
C ASP A 128 -9.88 6.19 -3.76
N TYR A 129 -10.42 5.25 -4.56
CA TYR A 129 -11.69 5.44 -5.25
C TYR A 129 -12.88 5.61 -4.30
N ALA A 130 -12.89 4.90 -3.17
CA ALA A 130 -13.95 5.07 -2.19
C ALA A 130 -13.93 6.45 -1.52
N LEU A 131 -12.74 6.99 -1.25
CA LEU A 131 -12.57 8.34 -0.71
C LEU A 131 -13.01 9.42 -1.71
N ASP A 132 -12.60 9.26 -2.99
CA ASP A 132 -12.98 10.16 -4.07
C ASP A 132 -14.49 10.15 -4.32
N ASN A 133 -15.12 8.97 -4.37
CA ASN A 133 -16.58 8.82 -4.53
C ASN A 133 -17.35 9.51 -3.41
N LEU A 134 -16.82 9.52 -2.19
CA LEU A 134 -17.44 10.16 -1.04
C LEU A 134 -17.14 11.66 -0.96
N GLY A 135 -16.26 12.20 -1.79
CA GLY A 135 -15.80 13.58 -1.71
C GLY A 135 -15.11 13.89 -0.37
N VAL A 136 -14.43 12.94 0.21
CA VAL A 136 -13.74 13.10 1.49
C VAL A 136 -12.36 13.71 1.27
N HIS A 137 -12.03 14.72 2.06
CA HIS A 137 -10.67 15.23 2.07
C HIS A 137 -9.75 14.25 2.80
N TYR A 138 -8.69 13.80 2.13
CA TYR A 138 -7.69 12.94 2.74
C TYR A 138 -6.27 13.45 2.51
N ILE A 139 -5.43 13.21 3.49
CA ILE A 139 -4.01 13.58 3.49
C ILE A 139 -3.23 12.29 3.29
N ASN A 140 -2.64 12.12 2.09
CA ASN A 140 -1.94 10.89 1.69
C ASN A 140 -0.43 11.09 1.48
N GLY A 141 0.12 12.24 1.93
CA GLY A 141 1.54 12.54 1.78
C GLY A 141 1.93 13.10 0.41
N PHE A 142 0.98 13.37 -0.48
CA PHE A 142 1.24 13.96 -1.79
C PHE A 142 0.65 15.36 -1.89
N MET A 143 1.40 16.25 -2.51
CA MET A 143 1.01 17.64 -2.77
C MET A 143 1.15 17.97 -4.25
N GLY A 144 0.30 18.85 -4.74
CA GLY A 144 0.21 19.30 -6.13
C GLY A 144 -1.14 18.92 -6.73
N VAL A 145 -1.50 19.60 -7.82
CA VAL A 145 -2.76 19.35 -8.54
C VAL A 145 -2.46 18.55 -9.81
N HIS A 146 -1.52 19.00 -10.62
CA HIS A 146 -1.17 18.33 -11.89
C HIS A 146 0.04 17.39 -11.74
N ASN A 147 1.04 17.82 -10.95
CA ASN A 147 2.21 17.03 -10.62
C ASN A 147 2.18 16.78 -9.13
N ARG A 148 1.60 15.64 -8.73
CA ARG A 148 1.51 15.25 -7.33
C ARG A 148 2.82 14.58 -6.91
N CYS A 149 3.58 15.27 -6.06
CA CYS A 149 4.87 14.79 -5.56
C CYS A 149 4.76 14.39 -4.09
N PHE A 150 5.49 13.38 -3.68
CA PHE A 150 5.55 12.96 -2.28
C PHE A 150 6.20 14.05 -1.42
N ARG A 151 5.50 14.41 -0.37
CA ARG A 151 5.85 15.44 0.60
C ARG A 151 5.45 14.96 1.99
N PRO A 152 6.32 14.25 2.71
CA PRO A 152 5.97 13.68 4.02
C PRO A 152 5.50 14.72 5.03
N GLU A 153 5.98 15.97 4.92
CA GLU A 153 5.54 17.08 5.77
C GLU A 153 4.03 17.37 5.66
N VAL A 154 3.38 16.93 4.59
CA VAL A 154 1.92 17.09 4.40
C VAL A 154 1.13 16.30 5.44
N TYR A 155 1.68 15.21 5.97
CA TYR A 155 1.02 14.44 7.03
C TYR A 155 0.84 15.24 8.34
N ASP A 156 1.64 16.27 8.57
CA ASP A 156 1.52 17.15 9.72
C ASP A 156 0.49 18.26 9.52
N TYR A 157 -0.02 18.44 8.30
CA TYR A 157 -1.01 19.46 7.98
C TYR A 157 -2.41 19.04 8.43
N ASP A 158 -3.27 20.06 8.62
CA ASP A 158 -4.70 19.88 8.83
C ASP A 158 -5.45 20.97 8.05
N ILE A 159 -6.73 20.74 7.78
CA ILE A 159 -7.56 21.61 6.96
C ILE A 159 -8.44 22.44 7.88
N TYR A 160 -8.34 23.77 7.73
CA TYR A 160 -9.14 24.74 8.42
C TYR A 160 -9.76 25.73 7.43
N TYR A 161 -10.91 26.28 7.76
CA TYR A 161 -11.56 27.33 6.98
C TYR A 161 -12.04 28.45 7.88
N PRO A 162 -12.05 29.72 7.39
CA PRO A 162 -12.60 30.84 8.15
C PRO A 162 -14.11 30.67 8.29
N GLY A 163 -14.64 30.84 9.51
CA GLY A 163 -16.07 30.84 9.74
C GLY A 163 -16.72 32.14 9.16
N GLN A 164 -18.03 32.09 8.96
CA GLN A 164 -18.80 33.25 8.51
C GLN A 164 -18.95 34.35 9.60
N SER A 165 -18.42 34.13 10.80
CA SER A 165 -18.55 35.10 11.89
C SER A 165 -17.48 36.19 11.78
N VAL A 166 -17.89 37.44 12.04
CA VAL A 166 -17.06 38.65 12.10
C VAL A 166 -15.91 38.53 13.13
N SER A 167 -15.95 37.52 14.01
CA SER A 167 -14.97 37.30 15.08
C SER A 167 -13.68 36.59 14.66
N GLY A 168 -13.48 36.29 13.38
CA GLY A 168 -12.25 35.67 12.88
C GLY A 168 -11.98 34.27 13.40
N LYS A 169 -12.98 33.55 13.91
CA LYS A 169 -12.82 32.18 14.37
C LYS A 169 -12.56 31.25 13.18
N VAL A 170 -11.53 30.45 13.31
CA VAL A 170 -11.17 29.42 12.32
C VAL A 170 -11.82 28.10 12.72
N HIS A 171 -12.50 27.47 11.77
CA HIS A 171 -13.15 26.18 11.97
C HIS A 171 -12.32 25.07 11.36
N ARG A 172 -12.21 23.97 12.07
CA ARG A 172 -11.56 22.76 11.58
C ARG A 172 -12.50 22.05 10.61
N ALA A 173 -12.05 21.74 9.40
CA ALA A 173 -12.84 21.04 8.42
C ALA A 173 -13.26 19.64 8.96
N GLU A 174 -14.52 19.32 8.74
CA GLU A 174 -15.04 17.98 9.05
C GLU A 174 -14.60 16.96 7.99
N LYS A 175 -14.79 15.69 8.28
CA LYS A 175 -14.59 14.60 7.32
C LYS A 175 -13.22 14.63 6.62
N VAL A 176 -12.16 14.84 7.41
CA VAL A 176 -10.78 14.75 6.96
C VAL A 176 -10.12 13.57 7.66
N LEU A 177 -9.39 12.76 6.93
CA LEU A 177 -8.59 11.66 7.49
C LEU A 177 -7.17 11.67 6.92
N ARG A 178 -6.24 11.00 7.60
CA ARG A 178 -4.91 10.70 7.10
C ARG A 178 -4.88 9.29 6.55
N TYR A 179 -4.32 9.14 5.36
CA TYR A 179 -4.31 7.88 4.64
C TYR A 179 -2.89 7.48 4.26
N TYR A 180 -2.49 6.27 4.65
CA TYR A 180 -1.13 5.79 4.51
C TYR A 180 -1.11 4.43 3.83
N LYS A 181 -0.41 4.32 2.70
CA LYS A 181 -0.18 3.05 1.99
C LYS A 181 1.20 2.52 2.34
N MET A 182 1.24 1.63 3.34
CA MET A 182 2.47 1.17 3.99
C MET A 182 3.40 0.39 3.05
N HIS A 183 2.87 -0.25 2.03
CA HIS A 183 3.63 -1.03 1.04
C HIS A 183 3.66 -0.36 -0.34
N GLY A 184 3.38 0.94 -0.41
CA GLY A 184 3.31 1.65 -1.68
C GLY A 184 1.93 1.56 -2.34
N SER A 185 1.87 1.99 -3.60
CA SER A 185 0.62 2.06 -4.37
C SER A 185 0.85 1.78 -5.84
N LEU A 186 -0.17 1.23 -6.49
CA LEU A 186 -0.19 1.11 -7.96
C LEU A 186 -0.07 2.47 -8.67
N SER A 187 -0.48 3.55 -8.01
CA SER A 187 -0.40 4.91 -8.54
C SER A 187 0.94 5.61 -8.28
N TRP A 188 1.88 5.00 -7.53
CA TRP A 188 3.14 5.66 -7.20
C TRP A 188 4.25 5.24 -8.14
N VAL A 189 4.93 6.23 -8.70
CA VAL A 189 6.01 6.03 -9.67
C VAL A 189 7.27 6.79 -9.25
N SER A 190 8.42 6.15 -9.46
CA SER A 190 9.72 6.79 -9.24
C SER A 190 10.09 7.66 -10.44
N SER A 191 10.75 8.77 -10.15
CA SER A 191 11.35 9.67 -11.13
C SER A 191 12.71 10.14 -10.63
N LYS A 192 13.47 10.79 -11.48
CA LYS A 192 14.72 11.43 -11.02
C LYS A 192 14.37 12.54 -10.03
N PRO A 193 15.05 12.62 -8.87
CA PRO A 193 14.91 13.73 -7.94
C PRO A 193 15.18 15.06 -8.62
N THR A 194 14.37 16.06 -8.28
CA THR A 194 14.51 17.45 -8.76
C THR A 194 14.36 18.40 -7.58
N GLN A 195 14.65 19.68 -7.79
CA GLN A 195 14.47 20.69 -6.75
C GLN A 195 13.01 20.79 -6.29
N SER A 196 12.04 20.57 -7.18
CA SER A 196 10.61 20.57 -6.86
C SER A 196 10.08 19.22 -6.38
N ASN A 197 10.79 18.14 -6.66
CA ASN A 197 10.47 16.77 -6.23
C ASN A 197 11.72 16.09 -5.68
N VAL A 198 12.08 16.47 -4.46
CA VAL A 198 13.34 16.05 -3.81
C VAL A 198 13.42 14.53 -3.64
N TYR A 199 12.30 13.88 -3.42
CA TYR A 199 12.24 12.43 -3.20
C TYR A 199 12.12 11.62 -4.49
N GLY A 200 11.84 12.28 -5.63
CA GLY A 200 11.65 11.58 -6.91
C GLY A 200 10.46 10.62 -6.92
N ILE A 201 9.41 10.91 -6.17
CA ILE A 201 8.22 10.07 -6.05
C ILE A 201 7.00 10.87 -6.50
N ASN A 202 6.27 10.35 -7.47
CA ASN A 202 5.05 10.97 -8.00
C ASN A 202 3.86 10.05 -7.82
N GLU A 203 2.69 10.65 -7.62
CA GLU A 203 1.40 9.97 -7.71
C GLU A 203 0.77 10.27 -9.08
N VAL A 204 0.38 9.22 -9.78
CA VAL A 204 -0.23 9.31 -11.11
C VAL A 204 -1.69 8.86 -11.06
N THR A 205 -2.50 9.42 -11.93
CA THR A 205 -3.91 9.02 -12.04
C THR A 205 -4.00 7.68 -12.76
N MET A 206 -4.66 6.72 -12.13
CA MET A 206 -4.95 5.41 -12.71
C MET A 206 -6.21 5.52 -13.58
N ASN A 207 -6.04 5.98 -14.81
CA ASN A 207 -7.07 5.90 -15.85
C ASN A 207 -6.80 4.65 -16.69
N GLY A 208 -7.82 4.08 -17.33
CA GLY A 208 -7.72 2.82 -18.07
C GLY A 208 -6.70 2.81 -19.22
N THR A 209 -6.06 3.95 -19.52
CA THR A 209 -4.99 4.11 -20.52
C THR A 209 -3.59 4.12 -19.89
N PHE A 210 -3.48 4.11 -18.55
CA PHE A 210 -2.19 4.11 -17.88
C PHE A 210 -1.55 2.73 -17.95
N GLU A 211 -0.48 2.60 -18.72
CA GLU A 211 0.41 1.45 -18.69
C GLU A 211 1.60 1.76 -17.79
N PRO A 212 1.69 1.11 -16.63
CA PRO A 212 2.79 1.35 -15.71
C PRO A 212 4.11 0.86 -16.31
N SER A 213 5.13 1.70 -16.24
CA SER A 213 6.49 1.22 -16.36
C SER A 213 6.84 0.49 -15.05
N ILE A 214 6.82 -0.83 -15.08
CA ILE A 214 6.98 -1.69 -13.89
C ILE A 214 8.28 -1.37 -13.14
N ASP A 215 9.35 -1.02 -13.86
CA ASP A 215 10.62 -0.63 -13.28
C ASP A 215 10.56 0.66 -12.43
N LYS A 216 9.50 1.45 -12.57
CA LYS A 216 9.32 2.71 -11.86
C LYS A 216 8.27 2.63 -10.75
N GLN A 217 7.59 1.50 -10.61
CA GLN A 217 6.55 1.33 -9.59
C GLN A 217 7.16 1.32 -8.18
N ILE A 218 6.53 2.09 -7.27
CA ILE A 218 6.91 2.15 -5.86
C ILE A 218 5.97 1.25 -5.07
N ILE A 219 6.32 -0.03 -5.04
CA ILE A 219 5.58 -1.09 -4.34
C ILE A 219 6.59 -2.00 -3.64
N ILE A 220 6.31 -2.36 -2.39
CA ILE A 220 7.01 -3.45 -1.73
C ILE A 220 6.40 -4.76 -2.23
N TYR A 221 7.09 -5.40 -3.16
CA TYR A 221 6.68 -6.72 -3.63
C TYR A 221 6.72 -7.75 -2.49
N PRO A 222 5.87 -8.78 -2.55
CA PRO A 222 5.91 -9.84 -1.57
C PRO A 222 7.23 -10.62 -1.71
N CYS A 223 8.20 -10.32 -0.85
CA CYS A 223 9.52 -10.96 -0.82
C CYS A 223 10.07 -11.00 0.61
N VAL A 224 10.98 -11.95 0.87
CA VAL A 224 11.62 -12.12 2.20
C VAL A 224 12.42 -10.88 2.60
N SER A 225 12.98 -10.16 1.64
CA SER A 225 13.81 -8.95 1.86
C SER A 225 12.99 -7.70 2.19
N LYS A 226 11.71 -7.81 2.57
CA LYS A 226 10.85 -6.64 2.87
C LYS A 226 11.52 -5.65 3.84
N LYS A 227 12.26 -6.15 4.84
CA LYS A 227 12.96 -5.28 5.82
C LYS A 227 13.98 -4.35 5.18
N THR A 228 14.64 -4.73 4.10
CA THR A 228 15.61 -3.87 3.44
C THR A 228 14.92 -2.68 2.74
N PHE A 229 13.78 -2.93 2.11
CA PHE A 229 13.01 -1.87 1.44
C PHE A 229 12.37 -0.88 2.43
N THR A 230 12.15 -1.28 3.70
CA THR A 230 11.54 -0.38 4.70
C THR A 230 12.45 0.77 5.12
N LEU A 231 13.73 0.70 4.82
CA LEU A 231 14.70 1.77 5.10
C LEU A 231 14.70 2.87 4.03
N ASP A 232 14.19 2.57 2.84
CA ASP A 232 14.13 3.52 1.75
C ASP A 232 12.86 4.38 1.79
N LEU A 233 12.92 5.55 1.18
CA LEU A 233 11.74 6.40 0.99
C LEU A 233 10.85 5.83 -0.13
N PRO A 234 9.53 5.92 0.01
CA PRO A 234 8.76 6.61 1.08
C PRO A 234 8.52 5.77 2.35
N TYR A 235 8.92 4.50 2.36
CA TYR A 235 8.52 3.52 3.36
C TYR A 235 9.00 3.87 4.76
N SER A 236 10.28 4.25 4.91
CA SER A 236 10.84 4.64 6.22
C SER A 236 10.02 5.75 6.88
N GLU A 237 9.54 6.70 6.10
CA GLU A 237 8.68 7.77 6.61
C GLU A 237 7.28 7.27 6.96
N LEU A 238 6.68 6.42 6.15
CA LEU A 238 5.37 5.82 6.43
C LEU A 238 5.39 4.97 7.71
N PHE A 239 6.45 4.18 7.92
CA PHE A 239 6.64 3.40 9.15
C PHE A 239 6.90 4.30 10.36
N ARG A 240 7.63 5.39 10.19
CA ARG A 240 7.80 6.42 11.24
C ARG A 240 6.45 7.03 11.64
N GLN A 241 5.62 7.40 10.67
CA GLN A 241 4.26 7.93 10.91
C GLN A 241 3.38 6.90 11.62
N PHE A 242 3.45 5.63 11.22
CA PHE A 242 2.71 4.55 11.88
C PHE A 242 3.13 4.40 13.34
N SER A 243 4.43 4.29 13.61
CA SER A 243 4.99 4.20 14.96
C SER A 243 4.52 5.37 15.82
N GLN A 244 4.64 6.60 15.31
CA GLN A 244 4.21 7.81 16.02
C GLN A 244 2.70 7.82 16.29
N ALA A 245 1.88 7.32 15.37
CA ALA A 245 0.43 7.32 15.55
C ALA A 245 -0.02 6.36 16.67
N ILE A 246 0.60 5.17 16.76
CA ILE A 246 0.17 4.14 17.73
C ILE A 246 0.67 4.39 19.16
N ILE A 247 1.79 5.10 19.35
CA ILE A 247 2.30 5.45 20.67
C ILE A 247 1.62 6.69 21.30
N GLN A 248 0.75 7.37 20.56
CA GLN A 248 0.05 8.54 21.08
C GLN A 248 -0.85 8.17 22.26
N PRO A 249 -0.91 8.99 23.33
CA PRO A 249 -1.85 8.79 24.42
C PRO A 249 -3.29 8.66 23.93
N GLN A 250 -4.06 7.74 24.50
CA GLN A 250 -5.46 7.50 24.17
C GLN A 250 -5.69 7.05 22.72
N SER A 251 -4.69 6.42 22.11
CA SER A 251 -4.82 5.79 20.78
C SER A 251 -5.41 4.40 20.89
N VAL A 252 -6.20 4.01 19.89
CA VAL A 252 -6.70 2.64 19.72
C VAL A 252 -6.35 2.17 18.32
N LEU A 253 -5.70 1.03 18.21
CA LEU A 253 -5.38 0.37 16.95
C LEU A 253 -6.41 -0.72 16.66
N PHE A 254 -7.11 -0.60 15.54
CA PHE A 254 -7.98 -1.66 15.01
C PHE A 254 -7.28 -2.35 13.83
N CYS A 255 -6.95 -3.62 13.98
CA CYS A 255 -6.39 -4.43 12.90
C CYS A 255 -7.52 -5.18 12.19
N LEU A 256 -7.72 -4.90 10.91
CA LEU A 256 -8.79 -5.49 10.10
C LEU A 256 -8.18 -6.24 8.91
N GLY A 257 -8.42 -7.55 8.83
CA GLY A 257 -7.94 -8.40 7.74
C GLY A 257 -6.41 -8.51 7.67
N TYR A 258 -5.71 -8.19 8.73
CA TYR A 258 -4.26 -8.30 8.83
C TYR A 258 -3.89 -9.64 9.48
N SER A 259 -3.00 -10.40 8.84
CA SER A 259 -2.63 -11.75 9.26
C SER A 259 -1.44 -11.82 10.23
N PHE A 260 -0.86 -10.68 10.58
CA PHE A 260 0.38 -10.59 11.37
C PHE A 260 1.56 -11.34 10.77
N TYR A 261 1.62 -11.39 9.42
CA TYR A 261 2.69 -12.04 8.69
C TYR A 261 3.87 -11.11 8.39
N ASP A 262 3.64 -9.81 8.32
CA ASP A 262 4.66 -8.80 8.03
C ASP A 262 5.45 -8.45 9.31
N GLU A 263 6.61 -9.07 9.51
CA GLU A 263 7.44 -8.90 10.71
C GLU A 263 7.78 -7.44 11.01
N HIS A 264 8.11 -6.65 9.98
CA HIS A 264 8.48 -5.24 10.15
C HIS A 264 7.34 -4.37 10.70
N ILE A 265 6.08 -4.70 10.42
CA ILE A 265 4.90 -4.04 11.01
C ILE A 265 4.65 -4.57 12.42
N ASN A 266 4.79 -5.90 12.61
CA ASN A 266 4.64 -6.52 13.92
C ASN A 266 5.65 -5.97 14.93
N ASP A 267 6.90 -5.79 14.52
CA ASP A 267 7.96 -5.22 15.38
C ASP A 267 7.54 -3.83 15.89
N ILE A 268 6.97 -2.97 15.05
CA ILE A 268 6.49 -1.65 15.46
C ILE A 268 5.31 -1.76 16.44
N ILE A 269 4.35 -2.66 16.17
CA ILE A 269 3.20 -2.89 17.05
C ILE A 269 3.69 -3.38 18.42
N TYR A 270 4.56 -4.38 18.47
CA TYR A 270 5.08 -4.94 19.72
C TYR A 270 5.88 -3.93 20.51
N LEU A 271 6.76 -3.15 19.86
CA LEU A 271 7.51 -2.09 20.53
C LEU A 271 6.57 -1.03 21.13
N SER A 272 5.49 -0.67 20.44
CA SER A 272 4.51 0.27 20.98
C SER A 272 3.78 -0.26 22.21
N LEU A 273 3.45 -1.55 22.24
CA LEU A 273 2.82 -2.20 23.39
C LEU A 273 3.73 -2.23 24.62
N ILE A 274 5.05 -2.41 24.44
CA ILE A 274 6.04 -2.33 25.52
C ILE A 274 6.02 -0.94 26.15
N HIS A 275 6.03 0.12 25.35
CA HIS A 275 6.01 1.51 25.86
C HIS A 275 4.69 1.86 26.58
N ILE A 276 3.57 1.26 26.18
CA ILE A 276 2.27 1.48 26.86
C ILE A 276 2.20 0.71 28.18
N SER A 277 2.85 -0.45 28.27
CA SER A 277 2.79 -1.34 29.44
C SER A 277 3.84 -1.03 30.51
N GLU A 278 4.86 -0.22 30.21
CA GLU A 278 5.78 0.25 31.24
C GLU A 278 5.04 1.27 32.12
N PRO A 279 4.75 0.94 33.42
CA PRO A 279 4.24 1.94 34.33
C PRO A 279 5.32 3.01 34.45
N THR A 280 4.99 4.27 34.19
CA THR A 280 5.81 5.41 34.60
C THR A 280 6.12 5.21 36.06
N ARG A 281 7.34 4.74 36.36
CA ARG A 281 7.82 4.73 37.75
C ARG A 281 7.81 6.17 38.23
N PRO A 282 7.20 6.44 39.41
CA PRO A 282 7.21 7.76 40.00
C PRO A 282 8.63 8.28 40.29
#